data_7c28f1060efdfcd831081a35002abb57
#
_entry.id   7c28f1060efdfcd831081a35002abb57
#
_cell.length_a   1.000
_cell.length_b   1.000
_cell.length_c   1.000
_cell.angle_alpha   90.00
_cell.angle_beta   90.00
_cell.angle_gamma   90.00
#
_symmetry.space_group_name_H-M   'P 1'
#
loop_
_entity.id
_entity.type
_entity.pdbx_description
1 polymer ?
#
loop_
_entity_poly.entity_id
_entity_poly.type
_entity_poly.pdbx_seq_one_letter_code
_entity_poly.pdbx_strand_id
1 'polypeptide(L)'
;LYKYNTKAQAKFHIEHMGADFSDYILEDETYQKALANVKQIADKYAKITVVDREFIPNMLFGKDDIVIAVGRDGLVCNTVKYLSGQKLIGVNPDPARWDGVLLPFEARELEKIIPQTITGDCDVKNVTMAKAVTNDGQKMLAVNDFFIGPKSHISARYDLTTRHTLGRVITESQSSSGIIVSTGIGQTGWYKSVMAQAKAACGLFGYDGSGDYEKIGWDEKKLSFVVREPFPPNTTDATVVFGAIGEGDPFRVLSKMPENGVIFSDGMEEDAIEFNSGVEVNIGMSEWKGCLVR
;
A
#
# COMPACT_ATOMS: atom_id res chain seq x y z
N LEU A 1 16.91 6.92 10.89
CA LEU A 1 17.18 8.37 11.04
C LEU A 1 15.94 9.20 11.32
N TYR A 2 14.74 8.82 10.90
CA TYR A 2 13.49 9.59 11.14
C TYR A 2 13.23 10.01 12.61
N LYS A 3 13.77 9.26 13.56
CA LYS A 3 13.64 9.55 14.99
C LYS A 3 14.79 10.42 15.56
N TYR A 4 15.90 10.57 14.80
CA TYR A 4 17.11 11.25 15.26
C TYR A 4 17.61 12.20 14.17
N ASN A 5 17.99 13.41 14.55
CA ASN A 5 18.43 14.43 13.60
C ASN A 5 19.80 14.10 12.96
N THR A 6 20.62 13.28 13.61
CA THR A 6 21.95 12.89 13.10
C THR A 6 22.25 11.41 13.33
N LYS A 7 23.13 10.83 12.49
CA LYS A 7 23.65 9.46 12.69
C LYS A 7 24.34 9.30 14.04
N ALA A 8 25.06 10.32 14.50
CA ALA A 8 25.75 10.30 15.78
C ALA A 8 24.77 10.19 16.97
N GLN A 9 23.66 10.90 16.91
CA GLN A 9 22.59 10.78 17.92
C GLN A 9 21.93 9.39 17.90
N ALA A 10 21.64 8.87 16.70
CA ALA A 10 21.09 7.53 16.55
C ALA A 10 22.04 6.46 17.13
N LYS A 11 23.33 6.55 16.76
CA LYS A 11 24.37 5.65 17.28
C LYS A 11 24.45 5.70 18.79
N PHE A 12 24.60 6.89 19.36
CA PHE A 12 24.68 7.07 20.80
C PHE A 12 23.48 6.44 21.54
N HIS A 13 22.27 6.68 21.03
CA HIS A 13 21.05 6.17 21.66
C HIS A 13 20.97 4.63 21.61
N ILE A 14 21.26 4.04 20.45
CA ILE A 14 21.19 2.59 20.23
C ILE A 14 22.27 1.85 21.06
N GLU A 15 23.51 2.37 21.04
CA GLU A 15 24.60 1.79 21.83
C GLU A 15 24.39 1.95 23.35
N HIS A 16 23.79 3.07 23.77
CA HIS A 16 23.44 3.28 25.17
C HIS A 16 22.34 2.33 25.65
N MET A 17 21.48 1.85 24.76
CA MET A 17 20.50 0.80 25.03
C MET A 17 21.08 -0.61 24.94
N GLY A 18 22.39 -0.75 24.73
CA GLY A 18 23.07 -2.06 24.68
C GLY A 18 22.94 -2.79 23.34
N ALA A 19 22.47 -2.12 22.26
CA ALA A 19 22.37 -2.70 20.93
C ALA A 19 23.56 -2.29 20.04
N ASP A 20 23.92 -3.16 19.09
CA ASP A 20 24.99 -2.88 18.12
C ASP A 20 24.46 -1.97 17.00
N PHE A 21 25.22 -0.93 16.66
CA PHE A 21 24.89 0.02 15.60
C PHE A 21 25.56 -0.31 14.26
N SER A 22 26.47 -1.29 14.21
CA SER A 22 27.26 -1.62 13.03
C SER A 22 26.41 -2.03 11.82
N ASP A 23 25.33 -2.79 12.05
CA ASP A 23 24.42 -3.22 11.02
C ASP A 23 23.67 -2.04 10.33
N TYR A 24 23.30 -1.03 11.10
CA TYR A 24 22.70 0.21 10.56
C TYR A 24 23.69 1.03 9.71
N ILE A 25 24.97 1.03 10.10
CA ILE A 25 26.02 1.68 9.30
C ILE A 25 26.16 0.96 7.97
N LEU A 26 26.26 -0.38 7.97
CA LEU A 26 26.41 -1.18 6.78
C LEU A 26 25.21 -1.00 5.83
N GLU A 27 23.98 -1.01 6.37
CA GLU A 27 22.77 -0.77 5.58
C GLU A 27 22.81 0.61 4.90
N ASP A 28 23.17 1.66 5.64
CA ASP A 28 23.25 3.01 5.10
C ASP A 28 24.36 3.15 4.04
N GLU A 29 25.55 2.60 4.27
CA GLU A 29 26.64 2.60 3.30
C GLU A 29 26.28 1.88 2.01
N THR A 30 25.64 0.72 2.14
CA THR A 30 25.15 -0.06 0.99
C THR A 30 24.11 0.74 0.20
N TYR A 31 23.16 1.36 0.88
CA TYR A 31 22.15 2.23 0.26
C TYR A 31 22.78 3.43 -0.46
N GLN A 32 23.70 4.17 0.18
CA GLN A 32 24.35 5.34 -0.41
C GLN A 32 25.18 4.96 -1.65
N LYS A 33 25.86 3.82 -1.60
CA LYS A 33 26.61 3.29 -2.75
C LYS A 33 25.67 2.95 -3.91
N ALA A 34 24.56 2.28 -3.65
CA ALA A 34 23.57 1.97 -4.68
C ALA A 34 22.98 3.23 -5.29
N LEU A 35 22.61 4.22 -4.45
CA LEU A 35 22.06 5.51 -4.91
C LEU A 35 23.07 6.29 -5.77
N ALA A 36 24.35 6.32 -5.38
CA ALA A 36 25.40 6.96 -6.18
C ALA A 36 25.56 6.30 -7.55
N ASN A 37 25.54 4.96 -7.60
CA ASN A 37 25.62 4.21 -8.85
C ASN A 37 24.41 4.47 -9.75
N VAL A 38 23.20 4.48 -9.19
CA VAL A 38 21.96 4.81 -9.93
C VAL A 38 22.05 6.20 -10.54
N LYS A 39 22.47 7.21 -9.78
CA LYS A 39 22.66 8.58 -10.27
C LYS A 39 23.67 8.63 -11.43
N GLN A 40 24.84 8.01 -11.24
CA GLN A 40 25.90 8.00 -12.25
C GLN A 40 25.45 7.32 -13.55
N ILE A 41 24.68 6.25 -13.46
CA ILE A 41 24.17 5.54 -14.64
C ILE A 41 23.07 6.34 -15.32
N ALA A 42 22.09 6.83 -14.57
CA ALA A 42 20.95 7.56 -15.13
C ALA A 42 21.37 8.87 -15.84
N ASP A 43 22.36 9.57 -15.30
CA ASP A 43 22.90 10.82 -15.86
C ASP A 43 23.52 10.65 -17.27
N LYS A 44 23.89 9.41 -17.65
CA LYS A 44 24.37 9.11 -19.00
C LYS A 44 23.27 9.17 -20.07
N TYR A 45 22.02 8.98 -19.67
CA TYR A 45 20.89 8.79 -20.60
C TYR A 45 19.93 9.96 -20.63
N ALA A 46 19.74 10.67 -19.51
CA ALA A 46 18.82 11.78 -19.41
C ALA A 46 19.21 12.75 -18.29
N LYS A 47 18.64 13.95 -18.33
CA LYS A 47 18.71 14.87 -17.18
C LYS A 47 17.96 14.28 -16.01
N ILE A 48 18.62 14.21 -14.86
CA ILE A 48 18.04 13.64 -13.64
C ILE A 48 17.61 14.72 -12.65
N THR A 49 16.53 14.45 -11.94
CA THR A 49 16.10 15.18 -10.75
C THR A 49 15.99 14.19 -9.61
N VAL A 50 16.64 14.47 -8.48
CA VAL A 50 16.55 13.63 -7.28
C VAL A 50 15.51 14.22 -6.35
N VAL A 51 14.58 13.39 -5.91
CA VAL A 51 13.47 13.79 -5.06
C VAL A 51 13.48 12.90 -3.82
N ASP A 52 13.49 13.51 -2.64
CA ASP A 52 13.32 12.77 -1.40
C ASP A 52 11.85 12.39 -1.21
N ARG A 53 11.61 11.27 -0.51
CA ARG A 53 10.28 10.68 -0.33
C ARG A 53 9.23 11.69 0.15
N GLU A 54 9.59 12.57 1.07
CA GLU A 54 8.67 13.57 1.65
C GLU A 54 8.14 14.59 0.64
N PHE A 55 8.84 14.79 -0.49
CA PHE A 55 8.45 15.74 -1.53
C PHE A 55 7.65 15.10 -2.68
N ILE A 56 7.55 13.76 -2.72
CA ILE A 56 6.81 13.03 -3.79
C ILE A 56 5.36 13.53 -3.92
N PRO A 57 4.58 13.74 -2.83
CA PRO A 57 3.20 14.21 -2.95
C PRO A 57 3.04 15.56 -3.65
N ASN A 58 4.08 16.40 -3.63
CA ASN A 58 4.08 17.72 -4.23
C ASN A 58 4.82 17.78 -5.58
N MET A 59 5.35 16.64 -6.04
CA MET A 59 6.10 16.56 -7.29
C MET A 59 5.15 16.50 -8.48
N LEU A 60 5.42 17.33 -9.50
CA LEU A 60 4.73 17.25 -10.78
C LEU A 60 5.56 16.41 -11.75
N PHE A 61 5.10 15.22 -12.04
CA PHE A 61 5.74 14.33 -12.99
C PHE A 61 5.29 14.66 -14.41
N GLY A 62 6.26 14.86 -15.31
CA GLY A 62 6.01 15.03 -16.73
C GLY A 62 5.45 13.73 -17.34
N LYS A 63 4.75 13.85 -18.47
CA LYS A 63 4.11 12.71 -19.15
C LYS A 63 5.13 11.63 -19.58
N ASP A 64 6.32 12.07 -19.98
CA ASP A 64 7.37 11.20 -20.51
C ASP A 64 8.49 10.93 -19.50
N ASP A 65 8.29 11.31 -18.23
CA ASP A 65 9.25 11.03 -17.19
C ASP A 65 9.31 9.52 -16.91
N ILE A 66 10.54 9.05 -16.67
CA ILE A 66 10.81 7.72 -16.14
C ILE A 66 11.20 7.90 -14.68
N VAL A 67 10.51 7.22 -13.79
CA VAL A 67 10.75 7.31 -12.35
C VAL A 67 11.58 6.11 -11.91
N ILE A 68 12.65 6.36 -11.15
CA ILE A 68 13.49 5.31 -10.57
C ILE A 68 13.35 5.39 -9.05
N ALA A 69 12.74 4.37 -8.45
CA ALA A 69 12.63 4.24 -6.99
C ALA A 69 13.76 3.35 -6.46
N VAL A 70 14.62 3.89 -5.60
CA VAL A 70 15.72 3.17 -4.97
C VAL A 70 15.40 2.99 -3.49
N GLY A 71 15.12 1.76 -3.05
CA GLY A 71 14.74 1.55 -1.64
C GLY A 71 14.05 0.23 -1.37
N ARG A 72 12.92 0.27 -0.66
CA ARG A 72 12.09 -0.89 -0.31
C ARG A 72 10.75 -0.84 -1.05
N ASP A 73 10.02 -1.95 -1.06
CA ASP A 73 8.70 -2.07 -1.72
C ASP A 73 7.72 -0.95 -1.32
N GLY A 74 7.71 -0.55 -0.06
CA GLY A 74 6.89 0.57 0.41
C GLY A 74 7.18 1.91 -0.28
N LEU A 75 8.43 2.17 -0.71
CA LEU A 75 8.75 3.36 -1.49
C LEU A 75 8.13 3.28 -2.89
N VAL A 76 8.15 2.11 -3.53
CA VAL A 76 7.52 1.90 -4.83
C VAL A 76 6.03 2.16 -4.74
N CYS A 77 5.33 1.57 -3.78
CA CYS A 77 3.89 1.80 -3.56
C CYS A 77 3.59 3.28 -3.34
N ASN A 78 4.33 3.93 -2.44
CA ASN A 78 4.15 5.34 -2.14
C ASN A 78 4.50 6.27 -3.31
N THR A 79 5.29 5.82 -4.27
CA THR A 79 5.60 6.59 -5.48
C THR A 79 4.54 6.39 -6.56
N VAL A 80 4.16 5.14 -6.82
CA VAL A 80 3.21 4.77 -7.88
C VAL A 80 1.88 5.49 -7.73
N LYS A 81 1.38 5.69 -6.50
CA LYS A 81 0.10 6.36 -6.25
C LYS A 81 0.04 7.82 -6.73
N TYR A 82 1.20 8.46 -6.97
CA TYR A 82 1.30 9.82 -7.50
C TYR A 82 1.60 9.88 -9.01
N LEU A 83 1.73 8.71 -9.66
CA LEU A 83 1.99 8.61 -11.09
C LEU A 83 0.68 8.44 -11.87
N SER A 84 0.64 8.99 -13.07
CA SER A 84 -0.50 8.91 -14.00
C SER A 84 -0.11 8.28 -15.33
N GLY A 85 0.55 7.10 -15.25
CA GLY A 85 1.01 6.34 -16.40
C GLY A 85 2.51 6.39 -16.68
N GLN A 86 3.26 7.17 -15.90
CA GLN A 86 4.74 7.15 -15.97
C GLN A 86 5.26 5.76 -15.58
N LYS A 87 6.30 5.32 -16.29
CA LYS A 87 6.95 4.05 -16.00
C LYS A 87 7.83 4.19 -14.76
N LEU A 88 7.74 3.22 -13.85
CA LEU A 88 8.56 3.16 -12.65
C LEU A 88 9.51 1.97 -12.71
N ILE A 89 10.79 2.21 -12.54
CA ILE A 89 11.85 1.21 -12.38
C ILE A 89 12.15 1.08 -10.89
N GLY A 90 11.91 -0.08 -10.31
CA GLY A 90 12.22 -0.37 -8.92
C GLY A 90 13.64 -0.93 -8.78
N VAL A 91 14.50 -0.31 -7.97
CA VAL A 91 15.87 -0.73 -7.72
C VAL A 91 16.05 -1.15 -6.27
N ASN A 92 16.45 -2.41 -6.07
CA ASN A 92 16.79 -2.94 -4.76
C ASN A 92 18.25 -2.56 -4.41
N PRO A 93 18.48 -1.74 -3.39
CA PRO A 93 19.82 -1.34 -3.01
C PRO A 93 20.60 -2.42 -2.26
N ASP A 94 19.90 -3.40 -1.65
CA ASP A 94 20.50 -4.47 -0.85
C ASP A 94 19.71 -5.78 -1.00
N PRO A 95 19.93 -6.51 -2.12
CA PRO A 95 19.23 -7.77 -2.40
C PRO A 95 19.56 -8.90 -1.41
N ALA A 96 20.68 -8.79 -0.70
CA ALA A 96 21.02 -9.76 0.33
C ALA A 96 20.15 -9.63 1.58
N ARG A 97 19.60 -8.46 1.82
CA ARG A 97 18.77 -8.15 2.99
C ARG A 97 17.28 -8.14 2.70
N TRP A 98 16.86 -7.71 1.49
CA TRP A 98 15.46 -7.48 1.14
C TRP A 98 15.08 -8.24 -0.14
N ASP A 99 13.95 -8.94 -0.11
CA ASP A 99 13.42 -9.69 -1.27
C ASP A 99 13.08 -8.77 -2.45
N GLY A 100 12.57 -7.57 -2.19
CA GLY A 100 12.31 -6.55 -3.20
C GLY A 100 11.31 -7.00 -4.28
N VAL A 101 10.11 -7.42 -3.90
CA VAL A 101 9.07 -7.91 -4.83
C VAL A 101 8.72 -6.88 -5.91
N LEU A 102 8.76 -5.58 -5.57
CA LEU A 102 8.50 -4.46 -6.49
C LEU A 102 9.80 -3.81 -6.99
N LEU A 103 10.96 -4.33 -6.62
CA LEU A 103 12.29 -3.80 -6.91
C LEU A 103 13.14 -4.89 -7.60
N PRO A 104 12.78 -5.30 -8.83
CA PRO A 104 13.40 -6.46 -9.48
C PRO A 104 14.83 -6.21 -9.94
N PHE A 105 15.31 -4.96 -9.94
CA PHE A 105 16.60 -4.60 -10.50
C PHE A 105 17.61 -4.20 -9.43
N GLU A 106 18.88 -4.49 -9.69
CA GLU A 106 20.03 -3.88 -9.02
C GLU A 106 20.52 -2.65 -9.80
N ALA A 107 21.27 -1.75 -9.14
CA ALA A 107 21.77 -0.53 -9.77
C ALA A 107 22.53 -0.78 -11.08
N ARG A 108 23.34 -1.86 -11.17
CA ARG A 108 24.14 -2.20 -12.35
C ARG A 108 23.29 -2.55 -13.59
N GLU A 109 22.07 -3.03 -13.38
CA GLU A 109 21.19 -3.45 -14.48
C GLU A 109 20.55 -2.26 -15.20
N LEU A 110 20.57 -1.08 -14.57
CA LEU A 110 20.03 0.15 -15.14
C LEU A 110 20.70 0.57 -16.44
N GLU A 111 21.96 0.18 -16.69
CA GLU A 111 22.63 0.45 -17.96
C GLU A 111 21.89 -0.18 -19.16
N LYS A 112 21.21 -1.29 -18.91
CA LYS A 112 20.38 -1.97 -19.91
C LYS A 112 18.92 -1.48 -19.86
N ILE A 113 18.36 -1.36 -18.67
CA ILE A 113 16.92 -1.15 -18.47
C ILE A 113 16.50 0.30 -18.83
N ILE A 114 17.31 1.32 -18.54
CA ILE A 114 16.98 2.70 -18.87
C ILE A 114 16.81 2.91 -20.39
N PRO A 115 17.77 2.51 -21.26
CA PRO A 115 17.59 2.63 -22.70
C PRO A 115 16.35 1.87 -23.20
N GLN A 116 16.12 0.67 -22.73
CA GLN A 116 14.95 -0.13 -23.11
C GLN A 116 13.65 0.55 -22.67
N THR A 117 13.64 1.17 -21.49
CA THR A 117 12.47 1.91 -20.99
C THR A 117 12.20 3.16 -21.83
N ILE A 118 13.26 3.89 -22.24
CA ILE A 118 13.17 5.08 -23.10
C ILE A 118 12.61 4.72 -24.48
N THR A 119 13.10 3.65 -25.08
CA THR A 119 12.65 3.19 -26.42
C THR A 119 11.30 2.49 -26.39
N GLY A 120 10.78 2.13 -25.20
CA GLY A 120 9.55 1.37 -25.05
C GLY A 120 9.73 -0.15 -25.23
N ASP A 121 10.96 -0.63 -25.35
CA ASP A 121 11.32 -2.05 -25.48
C ASP A 121 11.59 -2.72 -24.13
N CYS A 122 10.72 -2.44 -23.16
CA CYS A 122 10.78 -3.02 -21.83
C CYS A 122 9.46 -3.71 -21.49
N ASP A 123 9.53 -4.77 -20.71
CA ASP A 123 8.32 -5.37 -20.15
C ASP A 123 7.75 -4.46 -19.05
N VAL A 124 6.43 -4.21 -19.09
CA VAL A 124 5.73 -3.36 -18.13
C VAL A 124 4.56 -4.12 -17.53
N LYS A 125 4.62 -4.32 -16.24
CA LYS A 125 3.52 -4.87 -15.47
C LYS A 125 2.59 -3.77 -14.98
N ASN A 126 1.36 -3.79 -15.47
CA ASN A 126 0.31 -2.89 -14.99
C ASN A 126 -0.17 -3.33 -13.61
N VAL A 127 -0.46 -2.34 -12.76
CA VAL A 127 -0.93 -2.54 -11.40
C VAL A 127 -2.25 -1.81 -11.22
N THR A 128 -3.29 -2.53 -10.85
CA THR A 128 -4.57 -1.94 -10.46
C THR A 128 -4.43 -1.29 -9.09
N MET A 129 -4.80 0.00 -9.01
CA MET A 129 -4.84 0.75 -7.77
C MET A 129 -6.27 0.87 -7.25
N ALA A 130 -6.43 0.91 -5.95
CA ALA A 130 -7.69 1.26 -5.32
C ALA A 130 -7.81 2.80 -5.20
N LYS A 131 -9.05 3.31 -5.28
CA LYS A 131 -9.39 4.72 -5.15
C LYS A 131 -10.49 4.89 -4.12
N ALA A 132 -10.28 5.77 -3.16
CA ALA A 132 -11.26 6.23 -2.20
C ALA A 132 -11.69 7.66 -2.56
N VAL A 133 -13.00 7.93 -2.51
CA VAL A 133 -13.58 9.26 -2.73
C VAL A 133 -14.61 9.52 -1.64
N THR A 134 -14.41 10.56 -0.86
CA THR A 134 -15.34 10.96 0.20
C THR A 134 -16.47 11.87 -0.32
N ASN A 135 -17.55 11.96 0.44
CA ASN A 135 -18.70 12.82 0.10
C ASN A 135 -18.38 14.32 0.08
N ASP A 136 -17.28 14.76 0.72
CA ASP A 136 -16.76 16.13 0.65
C ASP A 136 -15.74 16.33 -0.50
N GLY A 137 -15.51 15.29 -1.32
CA GLY A 137 -14.69 15.34 -2.54
C GLY A 137 -13.20 15.07 -2.36
N GLN A 138 -12.75 14.71 -1.17
CA GLN A 138 -11.37 14.25 -0.96
C GLN A 138 -11.13 12.95 -1.70
N LYS A 139 -9.89 12.73 -2.18
CA LYS A 139 -9.51 11.56 -2.95
C LYS A 139 -8.20 11.01 -2.45
N MET A 140 -8.10 9.68 -2.41
CA MET A 140 -6.88 8.96 -2.06
C MET A 140 -6.73 7.74 -2.93
N LEU A 141 -5.48 7.39 -3.30
CA LEU A 141 -5.15 6.16 -4.01
C LEU A 141 -4.39 5.21 -3.08
N ALA A 142 -4.53 3.92 -3.32
CA ALA A 142 -3.74 2.88 -2.67
C ALA A 142 -3.22 1.88 -3.71
N VAL A 143 -1.97 1.51 -3.58
CA VAL A 143 -1.32 0.45 -4.37
C VAL A 143 -1.45 -0.90 -3.68
N ASN A 144 -1.29 -0.95 -2.35
CA ASN A 144 -1.50 -2.15 -1.54
C ASN A 144 -2.92 -2.19 -0.97
N ASP A 145 -3.23 -1.30 -0.04
CA ASP A 145 -4.48 -1.34 0.70
C ASP A 145 -4.89 0.01 1.30
N PHE A 146 -6.19 0.14 1.56
CA PHE A 146 -6.75 1.12 2.47
C PHE A 146 -7.02 0.47 3.82
N PHE A 147 -6.76 1.23 4.87
CA PHE A 147 -7.36 1.01 6.17
C PHE A 147 -8.44 2.07 6.43
N ILE A 148 -9.59 1.64 6.94
CA ILE A 148 -10.70 2.49 7.34
C ILE A 148 -11.07 2.12 8.77
N GLY A 149 -10.87 3.00 9.71
CA GLY A 149 -11.14 2.71 11.12
C GLY A 149 -10.63 3.80 12.07
N PRO A 150 -10.54 3.53 13.36
CA PRO A 150 -10.05 4.51 14.33
C PRO A 150 -8.51 4.52 14.37
N LYS A 151 -7.94 5.68 14.72
CA LYS A 151 -6.50 5.83 15.01
C LYS A 151 -6.04 5.08 16.25
N SER A 152 -6.96 4.66 17.11
CA SER A 152 -6.68 3.99 18.37
C SER A 152 -7.37 2.62 18.43
N HIS A 153 -7.27 1.94 19.57
CA HIS A 153 -7.90 0.64 19.83
C HIS A 153 -9.40 0.69 20.17
N ILE A 154 -10.07 1.82 19.98
CA ILE A 154 -11.53 1.91 20.12
C ILE A 154 -12.22 1.26 18.92
N SER A 155 -13.50 0.89 19.08
CA SER A 155 -14.26 0.28 17.99
C SER A 155 -14.57 1.28 16.87
N ALA A 156 -14.29 0.88 15.64
CA ALA A 156 -14.85 1.50 14.46
C ALA A 156 -16.38 1.24 14.42
N ARG A 157 -17.16 2.28 14.17
CA ARG A 157 -18.61 2.17 13.95
C ARG A 157 -18.97 2.80 12.62
N TYR A 158 -19.69 2.05 11.79
CA TYR A 158 -20.01 2.49 10.44
C TYR A 158 -21.18 1.68 9.85
N ASP A 159 -21.74 2.18 8.76
CA ASP A 159 -22.60 1.39 7.87
C ASP A 159 -21.77 1.01 6.65
N LEU A 160 -21.70 -0.30 6.36
CA LEU A 160 -21.06 -0.85 5.18
C LEU A 160 -22.12 -1.24 4.14
N THR A 161 -22.05 -0.61 2.97
CA THR A 161 -22.88 -0.98 1.81
C THR A 161 -22.01 -1.64 0.75
N THR A 162 -22.34 -2.87 0.38
CA THR A 162 -21.60 -3.60 -0.64
C THR A 162 -22.51 -4.60 -1.37
N ARG A 163 -22.00 -5.17 -2.48
CA ARG A 163 -22.65 -6.27 -3.16
C ARG A 163 -22.35 -7.59 -2.43
N HIS A 164 -23.40 -8.24 -1.96
CA HIS A 164 -23.29 -9.59 -1.39
C HIS A 164 -23.04 -10.63 -2.49
N THR A 165 -22.46 -11.77 -2.12
CA THR A 165 -22.17 -12.92 -3.00
C THR A 165 -23.38 -13.40 -3.82
N LEU A 166 -24.61 -13.18 -3.34
CA LEU A 166 -25.86 -13.48 -4.04
C LEU A 166 -26.30 -12.37 -5.02
N GLY A 167 -25.45 -11.38 -5.31
CA GLY A 167 -25.70 -10.31 -6.26
C GLY A 167 -26.53 -9.14 -5.73
N ARG A 168 -27.06 -9.22 -4.51
CA ARG A 168 -27.85 -8.12 -3.90
C ARG A 168 -26.94 -7.09 -3.24
N VAL A 169 -27.31 -5.82 -3.37
CA VAL A 169 -26.68 -4.75 -2.58
C VAL A 169 -27.31 -4.77 -1.20
N ILE A 170 -26.48 -4.81 -0.18
CA ILE A 170 -26.91 -4.83 1.23
C ILE A 170 -26.15 -3.73 1.98
N THR A 171 -26.78 -3.23 3.03
CA THR A 171 -26.17 -2.30 3.98
C THR A 171 -26.25 -2.93 5.36
N GLU A 172 -25.12 -3.01 6.03
CA GLU A 172 -25.01 -3.56 7.38
C GLU A 172 -24.32 -2.55 8.32
N SER A 173 -24.98 -2.29 9.48
CA SER A 173 -24.34 -1.53 10.54
C SER A 173 -23.39 -2.42 11.30
N GLN A 174 -22.14 -2.00 11.42
CA GLN A 174 -21.07 -2.80 12.00
C GLN A 174 -20.31 -2.07 13.11
N SER A 175 -19.73 -2.87 14.01
CA SER A 175 -18.72 -2.49 14.97
C SER A 175 -17.52 -3.43 14.83
N SER A 176 -16.30 -2.90 14.69
CA SER A 176 -15.11 -3.71 14.41
C SER A 176 -13.82 -2.95 14.77
N SER A 177 -12.66 -3.53 14.50
CA SER A 177 -11.38 -2.81 14.55
C SER A 177 -11.02 -2.13 13.21
N GLY A 178 -11.97 -2.00 12.30
CA GLY A 178 -11.81 -1.35 11.00
C GLY A 178 -11.86 -2.32 9.82
N ILE A 179 -11.76 -1.73 8.63
CA ILE A 179 -11.85 -2.45 7.35
C ILE A 179 -10.51 -2.30 6.62
N ILE A 180 -10.04 -3.37 6.01
CA ILE A 180 -8.94 -3.35 5.04
C ILE A 180 -9.56 -3.59 3.66
N VAL A 181 -9.25 -2.72 2.69
CA VAL A 181 -9.57 -2.94 1.27
C VAL A 181 -8.27 -3.07 0.50
N SER A 182 -8.05 -4.23 -0.09
CA SER A 182 -6.77 -4.63 -0.67
C SER A 182 -6.85 -4.80 -2.18
N THR A 183 -5.80 -4.36 -2.88
CA THR A 183 -5.54 -4.66 -4.28
C THR A 183 -4.92 -6.05 -4.44
N GLY A 184 -4.68 -6.50 -5.66
CA GLY A 184 -3.97 -7.75 -5.92
C GLY A 184 -2.53 -7.76 -5.35
N ILE A 185 -1.82 -6.63 -5.35
CA ILE A 185 -0.50 -6.51 -4.68
C ILE A 185 -0.66 -6.58 -3.17
N GLY A 186 -1.60 -5.83 -2.61
CA GLY A 186 -1.83 -5.75 -1.17
C GLY A 186 -2.19 -7.09 -0.53
N GLN A 187 -2.70 -8.05 -1.31
CA GLN A 187 -2.95 -9.41 -0.81
C GLN A 187 -1.68 -10.14 -0.33
N THR A 188 -0.49 -9.64 -0.64
CA THR A 188 0.78 -10.20 -0.13
C THR A 188 1.17 -9.64 1.24
N GLY A 189 0.55 -8.55 1.66
CA GLY A 189 0.83 -7.81 2.89
C GLY A 189 -0.18 -8.05 4.03
N TRP A 190 -0.82 -6.97 4.48
CA TRP A 190 -1.72 -6.98 5.64
C TRP A 190 -2.92 -7.91 5.47
N TYR A 191 -3.54 -7.90 4.28
CA TYR A 191 -4.63 -8.83 3.96
C TYR A 191 -4.22 -10.29 4.20
N LYS A 192 -3.02 -10.71 3.76
CA LYS A 192 -2.49 -12.05 3.99
C LYS A 192 -2.40 -12.39 5.49
N SER A 193 -2.00 -11.44 6.32
CA SER A 193 -1.89 -11.65 7.77
C SER A 193 -3.25 -11.93 8.40
N VAL A 194 -4.30 -11.19 7.98
CA VAL A 194 -5.67 -11.43 8.47
C VAL A 194 -6.20 -12.79 7.98
N MET A 195 -5.94 -13.15 6.73
CA MET A 195 -6.34 -14.46 6.20
C MET A 195 -5.60 -15.61 6.89
N ALA A 196 -4.34 -15.44 7.26
CA ALA A 196 -3.60 -16.45 8.02
C ALA A 196 -4.20 -16.65 9.42
N GLN A 197 -4.61 -15.57 10.09
CA GLN A 197 -5.31 -15.64 11.37
C GLN A 197 -6.67 -16.34 11.24
N ALA A 198 -7.46 -15.97 10.22
CA ALA A 198 -8.76 -16.60 9.96
C ALA A 198 -8.61 -18.11 9.70
N LYS A 199 -7.63 -18.50 8.88
CA LYS A 199 -7.31 -19.90 8.58
C LYS A 199 -6.92 -20.67 9.85
N ALA A 200 -6.08 -20.11 10.71
CA ALA A 200 -5.72 -20.74 11.98
C ALA A 200 -6.90 -20.90 12.92
N ALA A 201 -7.84 -19.93 12.94
CA ALA A 201 -9.04 -20.00 13.76
C ALA A 201 -10.06 -21.07 13.29
N CYS A 202 -10.07 -21.44 12.00
CA CYS A 202 -10.97 -22.50 11.49
C CYS A 202 -10.83 -23.81 12.27
N GLY A 203 -9.61 -24.16 12.68
CA GLY A 203 -9.34 -25.36 13.47
C GLY A 203 -10.06 -25.40 14.84
N LEU A 204 -10.31 -24.23 15.44
CA LEU A 204 -11.04 -24.13 16.72
C LEU A 204 -12.51 -24.50 16.57
N PHE A 205 -13.05 -24.39 15.36
CA PHE A 205 -14.45 -24.70 15.04
C PHE A 205 -14.61 -26.05 14.33
N GLY A 206 -13.54 -26.83 14.21
CA GLY A 206 -13.55 -28.14 13.55
C GLY A 206 -13.57 -28.06 12.01
N TYR A 207 -13.28 -26.92 11.42
CA TYR A 207 -13.16 -26.76 9.98
C TYR A 207 -11.72 -27.01 9.52
N ASP A 208 -11.56 -27.69 8.40
CA ASP A 208 -10.26 -27.83 7.74
C ASP A 208 -9.88 -26.51 7.04
N GLY A 209 -8.89 -25.82 7.59
CA GLY A 209 -8.35 -24.59 7.01
C GLY A 209 -7.36 -24.85 5.84
N SER A 210 -7.40 -26.00 5.17
CA SER A 210 -6.45 -26.37 4.12
C SER A 210 -6.61 -25.59 2.81
N GLY A 211 -7.78 -25.00 2.55
CA GLY A 211 -8.01 -24.15 1.37
C GLY A 211 -7.23 -22.86 1.38
N ASP A 212 -6.91 -22.33 0.19
CA ASP A 212 -6.41 -20.98 0.02
C ASP A 212 -7.53 -20.04 -0.44
N TYR A 213 -7.42 -18.75 -0.09
CA TYR A 213 -8.31 -17.74 -0.62
C TYR A 213 -7.92 -17.40 -2.08
N GLU A 214 -8.89 -16.90 -2.85
CA GLU A 214 -8.67 -16.47 -4.24
C GLU A 214 -7.64 -15.34 -4.29
N LYS A 215 -6.55 -15.56 -5.03
CA LYS A 215 -5.53 -14.54 -5.27
C LYS A 215 -5.91 -13.72 -6.49
N ILE A 216 -5.96 -12.42 -6.31
CA ILE A 216 -6.24 -11.47 -7.38
C ILE A 216 -4.92 -11.12 -8.08
N GLY A 217 -4.91 -11.15 -9.42
CA GLY A 217 -3.78 -10.69 -10.22
C GLY A 217 -3.55 -9.18 -10.04
N TRP A 218 -2.31 -8.72 -10.24
CA TRP A 218 -1.95 -7.31 -10.01
C TRP A 218 -2.66 -6.34 -10.93
N ASP A 219 -3.04 -6.78 -12.12
CA ASP A 219 -3.71 -6.00 -13.17
C ASP A 219 -5.22 -6.27 -13.25
N GLU A 220 -5.74 -7.22 -12.46
CA GLU A 220 -7.16 -7.52 -12.41
C GLU A 220 -7.97 -6.34 -11.87
N LYS A 221 -9.12 -6.10 -12.50
CA LYS A 221 -10.09 -5.08 -12.05
C LYS A 221 -10.95 -5.61 -10.90
N LYS A 222 -10.31 -5.92 -9.80
CA LYS A 222 -10.95 -6.49 -8.62
C LYS A 222 -10.18 -6.08 -7.36
N LEU A 223 -10.89 -5.79 -6.28
CA LEU A 223 -10.33 -5.58 -4.95
C LEU A 223 -10.88 -6.63 -4.00
N SER A 224 -10.19 -6.88 -2.90
CA SER A 224 -10.70 -7.67 -1.78
C SER A 224 -10.91 -6.77 -0.58
N PHE A 225 -11.88 -7.10 0.26
CA PHE A 225 -12.00 -6.45 1.56
C PHE A 225 -12.12 -7.47 2.69
N VAL A 226 -11.72 -7.05 3.87
CA VAL A 226 -11.90 -7.79 5.12
C VAL A 226 -12.17 -6.84 6.27
N VAL A 227 -13.15 -7.18 7.09
CA VAL A 227 -13.46 -6.50 8.36
C VAL A 227 -12.64 -7.15 9.46
N ARG A 228 -11.87 -6.34 10.19
CA ARG A 228 -11.03 -6.80 11.30
C ARG A 228 -11.84 -6.90 12.59
N GLU A 229 -11.67 -8.00 13.31
CA GLU A 229 -12.28 -8.25 14.61
C GLU A 229 -13.74 -7.77 14.67
N PRO A 230 -14.64 -8.28 13.79
CA PRO A 230 -16.04 -7.88 13.80
C PRO A 230 -16.69 -8.24 15.12
N PHE A 231 -17.41 -7.29 15.72
CA PHE A 231 -18.10 -7.49 16.98
C PHE A 231 -19.62 -7.45 16.76
N PRO A 232 -20.34 -8.58 16.87
CA PRO A 232 -21.78 -8.66 16.70
C PRO A 232 -22.53 -8.46 18.04
N PRO A 233 -22.76 -7.22 18.52
CA PRO A 233 -23.65 -6.98 19.63
C PRO A 233 -25.11 -7.06 19.16
N ASN A 234 -26.06 -6.94 20.07
CA ASN A 234 -27.50 -6.98 19.76
C ASN A 234 -27.96 -5.86 18.80
N THR A 235 -27.13 -4.87 18.52
CA THR A 235 -27.46 -3.67 17.73
C THR A 235 -26.73 -3.58 16.40
N THR A 236 -25.79 -4.49 16.12
CA THR A 236 -25.04 -4.53 14.86
C THR A 236 -24.94 -5.94 14.35
N ASP A 237 -24.71 -6.09 13.06
CA ASP A 237 -24.48 -7.39 12.41
C ASP A 237 -22.99 -7.61 12.13
N ALA A 238 -22.61 -8.82 11.78
CA ALA A 238 -21.28 -9.21 11.38
C ALA A 238 -21.33 -10.33 10.33
N THR A 239 -22.20 -10.18 9.33
CA THR A 239 -22.40 -11.15 8.26
C THR A 239 -21.54 -10.81 7.03
N VAL A 240 -21.24 -9.54 6.81
CA VAL A 240 -20.45 -9.01 5.69
C VAL A 240 -19.04 -8.69 6.14
N VAL A 241 -18.25 -9.72 6.40
CA VAL A 241 -16.91 -9.55 6.99
C VAL A 241 -15.74 -9.73 6.01
N PHE A 242 -16.01 -10.26 4.83
CA PHE A 242 -15.04 -10.33 3.74
C PHE A 242 -15.76 -10.43 2.39
N GLY A 243 -15.06 -10.09 1.33
CA GLY A 243 -15.58 -10.19 -0.02
C GLY A 243 -14.68 -9.59 -1.06
N ALA A 244 -15.20 -9.53 -2.28
CA ALA A 244 -14.57 -8.91 -3.43
C ALA A 244 -15.39 -7.70 -3.90
N ILE A 245 -14.71 -6.73 -4.53
CA ILE A 245 -15.31 -5.55 -5.13
C ILE A 245 -14.92 -5.60 -6.61
N GLY A 246 -15.89 -5.86 -7.47
CA GLY A 246 -15.73 -5.86 -8.93
C GLY A 246 -15.93 -4.48 -9.54
N GLU A 247 -15.68 -4.36 -10.84
CA GLU A 247 -15.89 -3.11 -11.57
C GLU A 247 -17.39 -2.72 -11.54
N GLY A 248 -17.69 -1.53 -11.02
CA GLY A 248 -19.06 -1.03 -10.87
C GLY A 248 -19.81 -1.56 -9.63
N ASP A 249 -19.20 -2.38 -8.81
CA ASP A 249 -19.80 -2.79 -7.55
C ASP A 249 -19.78 -1.63 -6.54
N PRO A 250 -20.86 -1.41 -5.80
CA PRO A 250 -20.88 -0.44 -4.72
C PRO A 250 -20.03 -0.97 -3.55
N PHE A 251 -19.14 -0.14 -3.07
CA PHE A 251 -18.49 -0.31 -1.75
C PHE A 251 -18.44 1.04 -1.06
N ARG A 252 -19.38 1.26 -0.16
CA ARG A 252 -19.53 2.53 0.58
C ARG A 252 -19.46 2.27 2.06
N VAL A 253 -18.76 3.15 2.75
CA VAL A 253 -18.67 3.12 4.20
C VAL A 253 -19.08 4.50 4.73
N LEU A 254 -20.14 4.54 5.53
CA LEU A 254 -20.60 5.75 6.23
C LEU A 254 -20.11 5.69 7.67
N SER A 255 -19.29 6.63 8.07
CA SER A 255 -18.76 6.68 9.44
C SER A 255 -19.82 7.06 10.47
N LYS A 256 -19.80 6.36 11.58
CA LYS A 256 -20.52 6.66 12.82
C LYS A 256 -19.56 6.93 14.00
N MET A 257 -18.27 7.09 13.71
CA MET A 257 -17.26 7.40 14.72
C MET A 257 -17.31 8.89 15.08
N PRO A 258 -17.53 9.27 16.35
CA PRO A 258 -17.63 10.68 16.72
C PRO A 258 -16.30 11.43 16.50
N GLU A 259 -15.17 10.74 16.65
CA GLU A 259 -13.82 11.27 16.54
C GLU A 259 -12.81 10.19 16.22
N ASN A 260 -11.61 10.58 15.83
CA ASN A 260 -10.47 9.67 15.59
C ASN A 260 -10.68 8.64 14.47
N GLY A 261 -11.71 8.78 13.64
CA GLY A 261 -11.87 8.00 12.44
C GLY A 261 -10.90 8.45 11.36
N VAL A 262 -10.33 7.48 10.63
CA VAL A 262 -9.34 7.75 9.56
C VAL A 262 -9.49 6.79 8.39
N ILE A 263 -9.05 7.27 7.24
CA ILE A 263 -8.72 6.46 6.06
C ILE A 263 -7.26 6.75 5.74
N PHE A 264 -6.42 5.72 5.67
CA PHE A 264 -5.06 5.86 5.16
C PHE A 264 -4.74 4.76 4.14
N SER A 265 -3.72 4.99 3.32
CA SER A 265 -3.28 4.09 2.26
C SER A 265 -1.84 3.64 2.45
N ASP A 266 -1.54 2.39 2.10
CA ASP A 266 -0.18 1.85 1.99
C ASP A 266 0.67 2.04 3.26
N GLY A 267 0.03 2.04 4.44
CA GLY A 267 0.67 2.23 5.73
C GLY A 267 1.18 3.66 6.01
N MET A 268 0.70 4.67 5.27
CA MET A 268 1.01 6.08 5.49
C MET A 268 -0.10 6.74 6.29
N GLU A 269 0.24 7.25 7.48
CA GLU A 269 -0.71 7.95 8.35
C GLU A 269 -0.64 9.47 8.21
N GLU A 270 0.44 9.99 7.61
CA GLU A 270 0.69 11.42 7.49
C GLU A 270 -0.26 12.12 6.52
N ASP A 271 -0.75 11.42 5.51
CA ASP A 271 -1.72 11.89 4.52
C ASP A 271 -3.14 11.33 4.74
N ALA A 272 -3.43 10.80 5.95
CA ALA A 272 -4.71 10.21 6.26
C ALA A 272 -5.87 11.21 6.13
N ILE A 273 -7.00 10.74 5.57
CA ILE A 273 -8.26 11.49 5.54
C ILE A 273 -8.98 11.29 6.86
N GLU A 274 -9.50 12.39 7.46
CA GLU A 274 -10.38 12.29 8.61
C GLU A 274 -11.70 11.63 8.23
N PHE A 275 -12.08 10.60 8.99
CA PHE A 275 -13.27 9.80 8.72
C PHE A 275 -14.22 9.76 9.93
N ASN A 276 -14.66 10.91 10.35
CA ASN A 276 -15.57 11.07 11.48
C ASN A 276 -17.05 10.95 11.04
N SER A 277 -17.97 10.97 12.00
CA SER A 277 -19.41 10.77 11.79
C SER A 277 -19.97 11.68 10.69
N GLY A 278 -20.69 11.08 9.74
CA GLY A 278 -21.28 11.75 8.58
C GLY A 278 -20.39 11.79 7.34
N VAL A 279 -19.12 11.43 7.44
CA VAL A 279 -18.28 11.23 6.27
C VAL A 279 -18.61 9.87 5.64
N GLU A 280 -18.92 9.88 4.37
CA GLU A 280 -19.11 8.67 3.55
C GLU A 280 -17.94 8.54 2.57
N VAL A 281 -17.37 7.37 2.45
CA VAL A 281 -16.36 7.05 1.43
C VAL A 281 -16.87 6.00 0.46
N ASN A 282 -16.64 6.24 -0.82
CA ASN A 282 -16.84 5.27 -1.89
C ASN A 282 -15.49 4.73 -2.32
N ILE A 283 -15.35 3.39 -2.37
CA ILE A 283 -14.11 2.73 -2.80
C ILE A 283 -14.36 1.89 -4.03
N GLY A 284 -13.45 1.98 -4.98
CA GLY A 284 -13.43 1.21 -6.22
C GLY A 284 -12.02 1.18 -6.82
N MET A 285 -11.91 0.70 -8.05
CA MET A 285 -10.66 0.74 -8.79
C MET A 285 -10.40 2.15 -9.32
N SER A 286 -9.12 2.53 -9.35
CA SER A 286 -8.67 3.75 -10.00
C SER A 286 -8.77 3.62 -11.53
N GLU A 287 -9.02 4.73 -12.22
CA GLU A 287 -8.90 4.85 -13.68
C GLU A 287 -7.44 4.73 -14.12
N TRP A 288 -6.51 5.13 -13.26
CA TRP A 288 -5.07 5.05 -13.48
C TRP A 288 -4.51 3.73 -12.99
N LYS A 289 -3.56 3.21 -13.74
CA LYS A 289 -2.78 2.03 -13.34
C LYS A 289 -1.33 2.44 -13.06
N GLY A 290 -0.72 1.81 -12.11
CA GLY A 290 0.73 1.87 -11.94
C GLY A 290 1.42 1.09 -13.07
N CYS A 291 2.55 1.59 -13.58
CA CYS A 291 3.31 0.99 -14.66
C CYS A 291 4.70 0.60 -14.14
N LEU A 292 4.86 -0.65 -13.70
CA LEU A 292 6.13 -1.16 -13.17
C LEU A 292 6.94 -1.84 -14.28
N VAL A 293 8.17 -1.40 -14.50
CA VAL A 293 9.13 -2.07 -15.40
C VAL A 293 9.60 -3.38 -14.78
N ARG A 294 9.66 -4.44 -15.61
CA ARG A 294 10.06 -5.80 -15.20
C ARG A 294 11.18 -6.34 -16.06
#